data_11fcb7b9c63d231e894da533b2f864f5
#
_entry.id   11fcb7b9c63d231e894da533b2f864f5
#
_cell.length_a   1.000
_cell.length_b   1.000
_cell.length_c   1.000
_cell.angle_alpha   90.00
_cell.angle_beta   90.00
_cell.angle_gamma   90.00
#
_symmetry.space_group_name_H-M   'P 1'
#
loop_
_entity.id
_entity.type
_entity.pdbx_description
1 polymer ?
#
loop_
_entity_poly.entity_id
_entity_poly.type
_entity_poly.pdbx_seq_one_letter_code
_entity_poly.pdbx_strand_id
1 'polypeptide(L)'
;AEPDQSRLEQEMIYYIEKLDLNEERVRLRQHCKYFLDTLENEPNPGKKLGFIAQEMGREINTTGSKANHTEIQKIVVKMKDELEKIKEQSLNIL
;
A
#
# COMPACT_ATOMS: atom_id res chain seq x y z
N ALA A 1 10.51 6.91 11.63
CA ALA A 1 9.42 6.13 11.05
C ALA A 1 8.31 7.04 10.54
N GLU A 2 8.00 8.07 11.30
CA GLU A 2 6.91 8.98 10.94
C GLU A 2 7.16 9.75 9.64
N PRO A 3 8.37 10.28 9.37
CA PRO A 3 8.61 10.95 8.10
C PRO A 3 8.42 10.05 6.89
N ASP A 4 8.77 8.77 7.04
CA ASP A 4 8.62 7.80 5.97
C ASP A 4 7.16 7.47 5.70
N GLN A 5 6.32 7.44 6.75
CA GLN A 5 4.90 7.19 6.60
C GLN A 5 4.20 8.31 5.85
N SER A 6 4.53 9.56 6.17
CA SER A 6 3.98 10.72 5.48
C SER A 6 4.37 10.72 4.00
N ARG A 7 5.60 10.38 3.71
CA ARG A 7 6.09 10.26 2.34
C ARG A 7 5.38 9.17 1.58
N LEU A 8 5.19 8.02 2.22
CA LEU A 8 4.47 6.90 1.63
C LEU A 8 3.05 7.30 1.26
N GLU A 9 2.35 7.98 2.17
CA GLU A 9 1.00 8.46 1.92
C GLU A 9 0.95 9.39 0.71
N GLN A 10 1.88 10.32 0.61
CA GLN A 10 1.94 11.25 -0.52
C GLN A 10 2.19 10.53 -1.84
N GLU A 11 3.07 9.55 -1.85
CA GLU A 11 3.36 8.77 -3.05
C GLU A 11 2.16 7.95 -3.48
N MET A 12 1.45 7.36 -2.54
CA MET A 12 0.24 6.59 -2.82
C MET A 12 -0.84 7.48 -3.43
N ILE A 13 -1.07 8.64 -2.84
CA ILE A 13 -2.05 9.60 -3.36
C ILE A 13 -1.70 10.02 -4.79
N TYR A 14 -0.43 10.26 -5.06
CA TYR A 14 0.04 10.64 -6.38
C TYR A 14 -0.36 9.62 -7.45
N TYR A 15 -0.14 8.33 -7.17
CA TYR A 15 -0.49 7.28 -8.12
C TYR A 15 -2.00 7.06 -8.21
N ILE A 16 -2.72 7.19 -7.10
CA ILE A 16 -4.18 7.05 -7.08
C ILE A 16 -4.84 8.11 -7.98
N GLU A 17 -4.34 9.35 -7.95
CA GLU A 17 -4.90 10.42 -8.75
C GLU A 17 -4.74 10.21 -10.26
N LYS A 18 -3.86 9.31 -10.67
CA LYS A 18 -3.66 8.97 -12.08
C LYS A 18 -4.65 7.93 -12.60
N LEU A 19 -5.46 7.35 -11.74
CA LEU A 19 -6.43 6.35 -12.17
C LEU A 19 -7.58 6.99 -12.92
N ASP A 20 -8.07 6.31 -13.95
CA ASP A 20 -9.09 6.87 -14.85
C ASP A 20 -10.50 6.81 -14.27
N LEU A 21 -10.80 5.79 -13.46
CA LEU A 21 -12.13 5.58 -12.93
C LEU A 21 -12.23 6.03 -11.48
N ASN A 22 -13.25 6.80 -11.17
CA ASN A 22 -13.47 7.29 -9.82
C ASN A 22 -13.71 6.13 -8.82
N GLU A 23 -14.41 5.10 -9.27
CA GLU A 23 -14.65 3.92 -8.44
C GLU A 23 -13.35 3.25 -8.02
N GLU A 24 -12.38 3.11 -8.93
CA GLU A 24 -11.07 2.57 -8.62
C GLU A 24 -10.31 3.47 -7.63
N ARG A 25 -10.41 4.79 -7.80
CA ARG A 25 -9.78 5.75 -6.88
C ARG A 25 -10.30 5.59 -5.46
N VAL A 26 -11.62 5.48 -5.32
CA VAL A 26 -12.25 5.32 -4.01
C VAL A 26 -11.80 4.02 -3.35
N ARG A 27 -11.83 2.93 -4.11
CA ARG A 27 -11.43 1.61 -3.60
C ARG A 27 -9.97 1.60 -3.14
N LEU A 28 -9.08 2.15 -3.97
CA LEU A 28 -7.66 2.19 -3.62
C LEU A 28 -7.37 3.11 -2.46
N ARG A 29 -8.07 4.24 -2.34
CA ARG A 29 -7.93 5.09 -1.17
C ARG A 29 -8.29 4.35 0.11
N GLN A 30 -9.35 3.54 0.07
CA GLN A 30 -9.75 2.74 1.22
C GLN A 30 -8.68 1.71 1.59
N HIS A 31 -8.11 1.02 0.62
CA HIS A 31 -7.04 0.06 0.87
C HIS A 31 -5.79 0.75 1.42
N CYS A 32 -5.41 1.85 0.84
CA CYS A 32 -4.23 2.60 1.29
C CYS A 32 -4.43 3.14 2.70
N LYS A 33 -5.62 3.65 3.00
CA LYS A 33 -5.93 4.11 4.34
C LYS A 33 -5.84 2.99 5.36
N TYR A 34 -6.38 1.83 5.01
CA TYR A 34 -6.31 0.66 5.88
C TYR A 34 -4.86 0.25 6.12
N PHE A 35 -4.04 0.26 5.08
CA PHE A 35 -2.62 -0.04 5.21
C PHE A 35 -1.92 0.95 6.16
N LEU A 36 -2.14 2.24 5.96
CA LEU A 36 -1.53 3.27 6.79
C LEU A 36 -2.02 3.21 8.24
N ASP A 37 -3.30 2.98 8.46
CA ASP A 37 -3.85 2.82 9.81
C ASP A 37 -3.26 1.60 10.51
N THR A 38 -3.08 0.51 9.79
CA THR A 38 -2.48 -0.71 10.34
C THR A 38 -1.01 -0.46 10.71
N LEU A 39 -0.30 0.25 9.84
CA LEU A 39 1.10 0.59 10.08
C LEU A 39 1.25 1.42 11.36
N GLU A 40 0.35 2.35 11.61
CA GLU A 40 0.41 3.26 12.75
C GLU A 40 -0.07 2.63 14.05
N ASN A 41 -1.14 1.82 14.00
CA ASN A 41 -1.88 1.43 15.20
C ASN A 41 -1.70 -0.02 15.65
N GLU A 42 -1.23 -0.91 14.77
CA GLU A 42 -1.06 -2.31 15.15
C GLU A 42 0.32 -2.53 15.79
N PRO A 43 0.39 -3.28 16.91
CA PRO A 43 1.69 -3.53 17.57
C PRO A 43 2.63 -4.42 16.74
N ASN A 44 2.07 -5.37 15.97
CA ASN A 44 2.86 -6.24 15.09
C ASN A 44 2.24 -6.24 13.69
N PRO A 45 2.46 -5.17 12.92
CA PRO A 45 1.68 -4.97 11.69
C PRO A 45 2.12 -5.80 10.49
N GLY A 46 3.32 -6.37 10.51
CA GLY A 46 3.94 -6.97 9.31
C GLY A 46 3.05 -7.96 8.57
N LYS A 47 2.45 -8.91 9.29
CA LYS A 47 1.61 -9.95 8.69
C LYS A 47 0.37 -9.37 8.03
N LYS A 48 -0.30 -8.45 8.71
CA LYS A 48 -1.51 -7.80 8.22
C LYS A 48 -1.22 -6.90 7.02
N LEU A 49 -0.10 -6.17 7.08
CA LEU A 49 0.34 -5.33 5.97
C LEU A 49 0.65 -6.16 4.73
N GLY A 50 1.29 -7.32 4.91
CA GLY A 50 1.58 -8.24 3.83
C GLY A 50 0.30 -8.73 3.16
N PHE A 51 -0.71 -9.05 3.96
CA PHE A 51 -2.00 -9.49 3.47
C PHE A 51 -2.69 -8.38 2.65
N ILE A 52 -2.68 -7.15 3.15
CA ILE A 52 -3.29 -6.01 2.45
C ILE A 52 -2.62 -5.79 1.10
N ALA A 53 -1.29 -5.79 1.07
CA ALA A 53 -0.54 -5.61 -0.17
C ALA A 53 -0.84 -6.73 -1.18
N GLN A 54 -0.97 -7.96 -0.70
CA GLN A 54 -1.29 -9.09 -1.53
C GLN A 54 -2.70 -8.99 -2.11
N GLU A 55 -3.67 -8.57 -1.32
CA GLU A 55 -5.03 -8.38 -1.80
C GLU A 55 -5.12 -7.29 -2.86
N MET A 56 -4.37 -6.22 -2.70
CA MET A 56 -4.32 -5.16 -3.71
C MET A 56 -3.72 -5.67 -5.02
N GLY A 57 -2.66 -6.46 -4.95
CA GLY A 57 -2.08 -7.08 -6.13
C GLY A 57 -3.06 -8.00 -6.83
N ARG A 58 -3.88 -8.71 -6.07
CA ARG A 58 -4.90 -9.61 -6.59
C ARG A 58 -6.01 -8.83 -7.31
N GLU A 59 -6.43 -7.71 -6.77
CA GLU A 59 -7.45 -6.86 -7.40
C GLU A 59 -7.03 -6.39 -8.79
N ILE A 60 -5.75 -6.07 -8.99
CA ILE A 60 -5.23 -5.67 -10.28
C ILE A 60 -5.53 -6.74 -11.34
N ASN A 61 -5.34 -8.00 -10.97
CA ASN A 61 -5.51 -9.12 -11.88
C ASN A 61 -6.98 -9.46 -12.15
N THR A 62 -7.87 -9.17 -11.20
CA THR A 62 -9.28 -9.56 -11.32
C THR A 62 -10.15 -8.51 -11.97
N THR A 63 -9.84 -7.24 -11.83
CA THR A 63 -10.66 -6.17 -12.40
C THR A 63 -10.44 -5.96 -13.89
N GLY A 64 -9.36 -6.52 -14.45
CA GLY A 64 -9.09 -6.40 -15.87
C GLY A 64 -8.76 -5.00 -16.35
N SER A 65 -8.52 -4.09 -15.43
CA SER A 65 -8.24 -2.69 -15.76
C SER A 65 -6.78 -2.53 -16.16
N LYS A 66 -6.45 -2.92 -17.38
CA LYS A 66 -5.08 -2.83 -17.89
C LYS A 66 -4.58 -1.38 -17.97
N ALA A 67 -5.51 -0.44 -18.17
CA ALA A 67 -5.16 0.98 -18.29
C ALA A 67 -4.50 1.52 -17.02
N ASN A 68 -4.91 1.01 -15.86
CA ASN A 68 -4.42 1.49 -14.57
C ASN A 68 -3.45 0.53 -13.90
N HIS A 69 -3.10 -0.56 -14.57
CA HIS A 69 -2.27 -1.63 -14.02
C HIS A 69 -0.92 -1.10 -13.49
N THR A 70 -0.25 -0.28 -14.29
CA THR A 70 1.07 0.24 -13.93
C THR A 70 1.01 1.12 -12.68
N GLU A 71 0.01 1.99 -12.58
CA GLU A 71 -0.12 2.88 -11.43
C GLU A 71 -0.41 2.11 -10.16
N ILE A 72 -1.28 1.11 -10.23
CA ILE A 72 -1.60 0.26 -9.09
C ILE A 72 -0.39 -0.55 -8.66
N GLN A 73 0.39 -1.08 -9.61
CA GLN A 73 1.62 -1.80 -9.31
C GLN A 73 2.63 -0.93 -8.57
N LYS A 74 2.74 0.34 -8.94
CA LYS A 74 3.65 1.27 -8.25
C LYS A 74 3.24 1.45 -6.79
N ILE A 75 1.94 1.54 -6.52
CA ILE A 75 1.42 1.63 -5.15
C ILE A 75 1.79 0.38 -4.35
N VAL A 76 1.55 -0.80 -4.92
CA VAL A 76 1.84 -2.08 -4.27
C VAL A 76 3.33 -2.22 -3.97
N VAL A 77 4.19 -1.80 -4.90
CA VAL A 77 5.64 -1.83 -4.68
C VAL A 77 6.04 -0.95 -3.49
N LYS A 78 5.46 0.25 -3.39
CA LYS A 78 5.74 1.13 -2.24
C LYS A 78 5.32 0.49 -0.92
N MET A 79 4.17 -0.16 -0.91
CA MET A 79 3.69 -0.87 0.28
C MET A 79 4.63 -2.01 0.67
N LYS A 80 5.09 -2.78 -0.30
CA LYS A 80 6.02 -3.89 -0.06
C LYS A 80 7.39 -3.39 0.43
N ASP A 81 7.86 -2.27 -0.10
CA ASP A 81 9.10 -1.66 0.36
C ASP A 81 8.99 -1.27 1.84
N GLU A 82 7.87 -0.67 2.23
CA GLU A 82 7.65 -0.30 3.62
C GLU A 82 7.58 -1.54 4.53
N LEU A 83 6.94 -2.59 4.04
CA LEU A 83 6.86 -3.86 4.76
C LEU A 83 8.26 -4.45 5.01
N GLU A 84 9.15 -4.39 4.01
CA GLU A 84 10.52 -4.88 4.17
C GLU A 84 11.29 -4.10 5.21
N LYS A 85 11.11 -2.78 5.26
CA LYS A 85 11.72 -1.94 6.28
C LYS A 85 11.28 -2.36 7.68
N ILE A 86 10.00 -2.65 7.85
CA ILE A 86 9.43 -3.09 9.12
C ILE A 86 10.06 -4.42 9.55
N LYS A 87 10.22 -5.36 8.62
CA LYS A 87 10.85 -6.65 8.90
C LYS A 87 12.29 -6.48 9.34
N GLU A 88 13.04 -5.61 8.65
CA GLU A 88 14.43 -5.32 9.01
C GLU A 88 14.54 -4.71 10.40
N GLN A 89 13.66 -3.77 10.73
CA GLN A 89 13.63 -3.14 12.05
C GLN A 89 13.32 -4.17 13.14
N SER A 90 12.41 -5.09 12.88
CA SER A 90 12.07 -6.15 13.83
C SER A 90 13.26 -7.06 14.11
N LEU A 91 14.08 -7.36 13.11
CA LEU A 91 15.27 -8.17 13.28
C LEU A 91 16.34 -7.42 14.09
N ASN A 92 16.43 -6.12 13.94
CA ASN A 92 17.44 -5.29 14.61
C ASN A 92 17.13 -5.05 16.09
N ILE A 93 15.91 -5.25 16.52
CA ILE A 93 15.51 -5.08 17.92
C ILE A 93 16.04 -6.23 18.80
N LEU A 94 16.37 -7.35 18.20
CA LEU A 94 16.94 -8.49 18.92
C LEU A 94 18.41 -8.26 19.23
#